data_ba04c98996c2c437dd6d25ebed6a6823
#
_entry.id   ba04c98996c2c437dd6d25ebed6a6823
#
_cell.length_a   1.000
_cell.length_b   1.000
_cell.length_c   1.000
_cell.angle_alpha   90.00
_cell.angle_beta   90.00
_cell.angle_gamma   90.00
#
_symmetry.space_group_name_H-M   'P 1'
#
loop_
_entity.id
_entity.type
_entity.pdbx_description
1 polymer ?
#
loop_
_entity_poly.entity_id
_entity_poly.type
_entity_poly.pdbx_seq_one_letter_code
_entity_poly.pdbx_strand_id
1 'polypeptide(L)'
;MRRAFTVFMAALLWSATALAQGGGTAGAPGGQAGRGAGRGPQGPQVVSPQVNADRTVTVRVLAPKATEITVTGELLNGSQPKAMTKGDDGIWTATLGPVPPDVYTYAFNIDGVNTTDPRNPWVKLVSATGLASQVEVPGDGAQYYDTKPVPHGLVQIMTYESKATGATRQAYVYTPPDYNRTNTKYPVFYLLHGGGDLDPGWVMTGRANIIMDNLFAEKKAVPMIVVMPLARGGGSLGIGPAGMSPGIAAAGNVAPGPGRGAAPGGTAGAPPAPTGPAPLQAFAQDFIGDLVPAVEKTFRVSSRPEDRAIGGLSAGGAATINTAFSRPDLFRYIIIMSAGGPQNQNLEDLYPKFFGGGAAAAKQMKLVWLAAGDEDFALTGTKALDEVLTKNGIKHSFKTTQGRHEWRLWRPHLYEFAQLLFKDSKGAGTK
;
A
#
# COMPACT_ATOMS: atom_id res chain seq x y z
N MET A 1 30.10 -48.27 36.57
CA MET A 1 28.78 -48.35 37.19
C MET A 1 27.77 -47.73 36.22
N ARG A 2 27.04 -48.61 35.55
CA ARG A 2 26.00 -48.24 34.59
C ARG A 2 24.68 -48.08 35.35
N ARG A 3 23.98 -46.97 35.23
CA ARG A 3 22.57 -46.86 35.63
C ARG A 3 21.74 -46.51 34.41
N ALA A 4 20.90 -47.47 34.02
CA ALA A 4 19.86 -47.36 33.05
C ALA A 4 18.66 -46.61 33.66
N PHE A 5 18.10 -45.64 32.94
CA PHE A 5 16.79 -45.05 33.26
C PHE A 5 15.79 -45.51 32.21
N THR A 6 14.80 -46.25 32.67
CA THR A 6 13.66 -46.74 31.92
C THR A 6 12.61 -45.63 31.86
N VAL A 7 12.20 -45.27 30.68
CA VAL A 7 11.09 -44.30 30.44
C VAL A 7 9.81 -45.08 30.24
N PHE A 8 8.84 -44.87 31.12
CA PHE A 8 7.46 -45.39 31.00
C PHE A 8 6.69 -44.51 30.03
N MET A 9 6.18 -45.11 28.96
CA MET A 9 5.20 -44.52 28.04
C MET A 9 3.79 -44.87 28.54
N ALA A 10 3.04 -43.90 29.00
CA ALA A 10 1.59 -44.02 29.31
C ALA A 10 0.75 -43.60 28.10
N ALA A 11 0.12 -44.58 27.48
CA ALA A 11 -0.86 -44.38 26.44
C ALA A 11 -2.25 -44.12 27.08
N LEU A 12 -2.81 -42.96 26.86
CA LEU A 12 -4.20 -42.64 27.24
C LEU A 12 -5.11 -42.96 26.06
N LEU A 13 -5.86 -44.05 26.17
CA LEU A 13 -6.98 -44.41 25.32
C LEU A 13 -8.23 -43.65 25.80
N TRP A 14 -8.79 -42.80 24.94
CA TRP A 14 -10.14 -42.25 25.15
C TRP A 14 -11.17 -43.16 24.48
N SER A 15 -12.00 -43.79 25.32
CA SER A 15 -13.15 -44.57 24.89
C SER A 15 -14.34 -43.65 24.76
N ALA A 16 -14.93 -43.61 23.57
CA ALA A 16 -16.25 -42.99 23.34
C ALA A 16 -17.36 -43.96 23.73
N THR A 17 -18.10 -43.65 24.77
CA THR A 17 -19.33 -44.35 25.15
C THR A 17 -20.52 -43.68 24.48
N ALA A 18 -21.14 -44.40 23.58
CA ALA A 18 -22.47 -44.08 23.03
C ALA A 18 -23.54 -44.54 24.01
N LEU A 19 -24.36 -43.62 24.53
CA LEU A 19 -25.58 -43.91 25.28
C LEU A 19 -26.79 -43.85 24.32
N ALA A 20 -27.31 -45.01 23.99
CA ALA A 20 -28.64 -45.16 23.44
C ALA A 20 -29.66 -45.17 24.62
N GLN A 21 -30.63 -44.28 24.59
CA GLN A 21 -31.82 -44.40 25.44
C GLN A 21 -33.09 -44.47 24.58
N GLY A 22 -33.76 -45.54 24.81
CA GLY A 22 -35.01 -45.91 24.18
C GLY A 22 -36.21 -45.15 24.74
N GLY A 23 -37.29 -45.34 24.07
CA GLY A 23 -38.53 -44.63 24.02
C GLY A 23 -39.39 -44.58 25.29
N GLY A 24 -40.29 -43.63 25.27
CA GLY A 24 -41.41 -43.42 26.17
C GLY A 24 -42.40 -42.44 25.56
N THR A 25 -43.53 -42.99 25.14
CA THR A 25 -44.69 -42.25 24.65
C THR A 25 -45.46 -41.58 25.78
N ALA A 26 -45.89 -40.32 25.64
CA ALA A 26 -47.24 -39.83 25.90
C ALA A 26 -47.33 -38.29 25.93
N GLY A 27 -48.35 -37.75 25.23
CA GLY A 27 -49.06 -36.54 25.60
C GLY A 27 -48.64 -35.22 24.90
N ALA A 28 -49.28 -34.88 23.81
CA ALA A 28 -49.51 -33.53 23.33
C ALA A 28 -50.57 -32.81 24.23
N PRO A 29 -50.78 -31.47 24.21
CA PRO A 29 -50.64 -30.56 23.08
C PRO A 29 -50.05 -29.19 23.42
N GLY A 30 -49.58 -28.46 22.43
CA GLY A 30 -49.16 -27.08 22.58
C GLY A 30 -48.30 -26.62 21.40
N GLY A 31 -48.95 -26.40 20.26
CA GLY A 31 -48.25 -25.89 19.09
C GLY A 31 -47.62 -24.50 19.31
N GLN A 32 -46.30 -24.42 19.33
CA GLN A 32 -45.60 -23.24 18.89
C GLN A 32 -44.98 -23.54 17.54
N ALA A 33 -45.70 -23.10 16.51
CA ALA A 33 -45.16 -23.02 15.18
C ALA A 33 -43.87 -22.18 15.24
N GLY A 34 -42.74 -22.86 15.08
CA GLY A 34 -41.47 -22.22 14.84
C GLY A 34 -41.67 -21.30 13.63
N ARG A 35 -41.63 -20.00 13.86
CA ARG A 35 -41.52 -19.01 12.80
C ARG A 35 -40.21 -19.27 12.10
N GLY A 36 -40.19 -20.13 11.12
CA GLY A 36 -39.22 -20.13 10.08
C GLY A 36 -39.26 -18.71 9.52
N ALA A 37 -38.25 -17.93 9.80
CA ALA A 37 -38.04 -16.63 9.15
C ALA A 37 -38.00 -16.97 7.65
N GLY A 38 -39.12 -16.84 6.98
CA GLY A 38 -39.21 -16.95 5.53
C GLY A 38 -38.21 -15.96 4.97
N ARG A 39 -37.14 -16.44 4.34
CA ARG A 39 -36.32 -15.61 3.46
C ARG A 39 -37.31 -15.00 2.47
N GLY A 40 -37.58 -13.70 2.62
CA GLY A 40 -38.32 -12.96 1.63
C GLY A 40 -37.71 -13.21 0.24
N PRO A 41 -38.41 -12.93 -0.86
CA PRO A 41 -37.93 -13.19 -2.20
C PRO A 41 -36.51 -12.60 -2.31
N GLN A 42 -35.54 -13.48 -2.49
CA GLN A 42 -34.17 -13.05 -2.74
C GLN A 42 -34.21 -12.30 -4.08
N GLY A 43 -33.93 -11.01 -4.04
CA GLY A 43 -33.74 -10.23 -5.26
C GLY A 43 -32.68 -10.89 -6.16
N PRO A 44 -32.55 -10.41 -7.42
CA PRO A 44 -31.61 -10.99 -8.38
C PRO A 44 -30.22 -11.09 -7.78
N GLN A 45 -29.62 -12.28 -7.89
CA GLN A 45 -28.26 -12.53 -7.40
C GLN A 45 -27.28 -11.83 -8.32
N VAL A 46 -26.59 -10.80 -7.80
CA VAL A 46 -25.55 -10.07 -8.52
C VAL A 46 -24.20 -10.64 -8.17
N VAL A 47 -23.46 -11.16 -9.15
CA VAL A 47 -22.05 -11.57 -9.03
C VAL A 47 -21.18 -10.47 -9.64
N SER A 48 -20.36 -9.81 -8.81
CA SER A 48 -19.46 -8.76 -9.23
C SER A 48 -18.28 -8.66 -8.25
N PRO A 49 -17.03 -8.50 -8.73
CA PRO A 49 -16.62 -8.66 -10.13
C PRO A 49 -16.60 -10.13 -10.54
N GLN A 50 -16.70 -10.40 -11.84
CA GLN A 50 -16.50 -11.71 -12.44
C GLN A 50 -15.33 -11.64 -13.40
N VAL A 51 -14.28 -12.39 -13.13
CA VAL A 51 -13.15 -12.56 -14.06
C VAL A 51 -13.46 -13.70 -15.00
N ASN A 52 -13.43 -13.45 -16.30
CA ASN A 52 -13.74 -14.42 -17.34
C ASN A 52 -12.45 -15.14 -17.80
N ALA A 53 -12.61 -16.29 -18.47
CA ALA A 53 -11.49 -17.10 -18.94
C ALA A 53 -10.58 -16.38 -19.98
N ASP A 54 -11.14 -15.43 -20.72
CA ASP A 54 -10.43 -14.58 -21.67
C ASP A 54 -9.75 -13.35 -21.03
N ARG A 55 -9.73 -13.29 -19.68
CA ARG A 55 -9.22 -12.17 -18.88
C ARG A 55 -9.98 -10.86 -19.07
N THR A 56 -11.21 -10.91 -19.55
CA THR A 56 -12.14 -9.80 -19.37
C THR A 56 -12.71 -9.82 -17.96
N VAL A 57 -13.11 -8.66 -17.45
CA VAL A 57 -13.73 -8.51 -16.14
C VAL A 57 -15.13 -7.93 -16.31
N THR A 58 -16.14 -8.67 -15.91
CA THR A 58 -17.52 -8.22 -15.91
C THR A 58 -17.88 -7.69 -14.52
N VAL A 59 -18.26 -6.43 -14.44
CA VAL A 59 -18.73 -5.79 -13.22
C VAL A 59 -20.22 -5.50 -13.32
N ARG A 60 -20.93 -5.66 -12.18
CA ARG A 60 -22.39 -5.50 -12.12
C ARG A 60 -22.81 -4.81 -10.84
N VAL A 61 -23.85 -3.99 -10.94
CA VAL A 61 -24.47 -3.35 -9.78
C VAL A 61 -26.00 -3.28 -9.95
N LEU A 62 -26.73 -3.65 -8.91
CA LEU A 62 -28.18 -3.51 -8.86
C LEU A 62 -28.52 -2.08 -8.44
N ALA A 63 -29.01 -1.28 -9.37
CA ALA A 63 -29.41 0.11 -9.15
C ALA A 63 -30.58 0.48 -10.06
N PRO A 64 -31.80 -0.05 -9.78
CA PRO A 64 -32.96 0.07 -10.68
C PRO A 64 -33.42 1.53 -10.86
N LYS A 65 -33.14 2.42 -9.88
CA LYS A 65 -33.52 3.84 -9.92
C LYS A 65 -32.46 4.75 -10.54
N ALA A 66 -31.23 4.25 -10.74
CA ALA A 66 -30.17 5.03 -11.35
C ALA A 66 -30.49 5.38 -12.80
N THR A 67 -30.07 6.57 -13.21
CA THR A 67 -30.24 7.09 -14.57
C THR A 67 -28.99 6.93 -15.40
N GLU A 68 -27.81 6.95 -14.76
CA GLU A 68 -26.52 6.79 -15.39
C GLU A 68 -25.55 6.09 -14.44
N ILE A 69 -24.81 5.09 -14.94
CA ILE A 69 -23.70 4.51 -14.22
C ILE A 69 -22.50 4.39 -15.15
N THR A 70 -21.35 4.84 -14.66
CA THR A 70 -20.06 4.60 -15.32
C THR A 70 -19.11 3.84 -14.40
N VAL A 71 -18.19 3.11 -14.99
CA VAL A 71 -17.07 2.47 -14.29
C VAL A 71 -15.77 3.21 -14.64
N THR A 72 -14.91 3.38 -13.62
CA THR A 72 -13.60 4.05 -13.70
C THR A 72 -12.52 3.18 -13.08
N GLY A 73 -11.25 3.50 -13.29
CA GLY A 73 -10.12 2.86 -12.63
C GLY A 73 -9.14 2.16 -13.57
N GLU A 74 -8.18 1.45 -12.99
CA GLU A 74 -7.06 0.81 -13.71
C GLU A 74 -7.52 -0.27 -14.71
N LEU A 75 -8.67 -0.91 -14.47
CA LEU A 75 -9.28 -1.86 -15.42
C LEU A 75 -9.54 -1.28 -16.81
N LEU A 76 -9.67 0.04 -16.92
CA LEU A 76 -9.90 0.71 -18.21
C LEU A 76 -8.60 0.97 -18.98
N ASN A 77 -7.46 0.60 -18.43
CA ASN A 77 -6.14 0.82 -19.02
C ASN A 77 -5.91 2.25 -19.50
N GLY A 78 -6.30 3.23 -18.66
CA GLY A 78 -6.19 4.66 -18.94
C GLY A 78 -7.24 5.24 -19.90
N SER A 79 -8.24 4.45 -20.29
CA SER A 79 -9.38 4.94 -21.07
C SER A 79 -10.30 5.84 -20.23
N GLN A 80 -11.17 6.59 -20.92
CA GLN A 80 -12.21 7.39 -20.27
C GLN A 80 -13.19 6.48 -19.49
N PRO A 81 -13.94 7.03 -18.53
CA PRO A 81 -15.00 6.28 -17.85
C PRO A 81 -15.91 5.57 -18.85
N LYS A 82 -16.20 4.30 -18.58
CA LYS A 82 -17.05 3.47 -19.45
C LYS A 82 -18.47 3.43 -18.92
N ALA A 83 -19.44 3.81 -19.76
CA ALA A 83 -20.85 3.67 -19.43
C ALA A 83 -21.23 2.17 -19.26
N MET A 84 -22.09 1.91 -18.28
CA MET A 84 -22.69 0.61 -18.05
C MET A 84 -24.06 0.51 -18.74
N THR A 85 -24.47 -0.70 -19.09
CA THR A 85 -25.76 -0.98 -19.71
C THR A 85 -26.73 -1.47 -18.68
N LYS A 86 -27.93 -0.90 -18.62
CA LYS A 86 -29.02 -1.30 -17.72
C LYS A 86 -29.82 -2.44 -18.33
N GLY A 87 -30.00 -3.52 -17.57
CA GLY A 87 -30.92 -4.60 -17.90
C GLY A 87 -32.34 -4.33 -17.38
N ASP A 88 -33.32 -5.10 -17.88
CA ASP A 88 -34.74 -5.00 -17.47
C ASP A 88 -34.93 -5.35 -15.98
N ASP A 89 -34.02 -6.11 -15.40
CA ASP A 89 -33.96 -6.48 -13.97
C ASP A 89 -33.38 -5.38 -13.08
N GLY A 90 -32.99 -4.24 -13.67
CA GLY A 90 -32.37 -3.12 -12.97
C GLY A 90 -30.90 -3.32 -12.64
N ILE A 91 -30.27 -4.39 -13.14
CA ILE A 91 -28.85 -4.62 -13.02
C ILE A 91 -28.11 -3.87 -14.14
N TRP A 92 -27.11 -3.09 -13.75
CA TRP A 92 -26.20 -2.45 -14.69
C TRP A 92 -24.98 -3.33 -14.86
N THR A 93 -24.49 -3.47 -16.09
CA THR A 93 -23.40 -4.36 -16.45
C THR A 93 -22.40 -3.67 -17.37
N ALA A 94 -21.10 -3.90 -17.14
CA ALA A 94 -20.04 -3.59 -18.09
C ALA A 94 -19.01 -4.71 -18.08
N THR A 95 -18.49 -5.06 -19.28
CA THR A 95 -17.36 -5.98 -19.44
C THR A 95 -16.16 -5.17 -19.93
N LEU A 96 -15.03 -5.31 -19.21
CA LEU A 96 -13.79 -4.55 -19.39
C LEU A 96 -12.67 -5.49 -19.79
N GLY A 97 -11.69 -5.00 -20.51
CA GLY A 97 -10.55 -5.78 -20.96
C GLY A 97 -10.74 -6.40 -22.37
N PRO A 98 -10.02 -7.48 -22.74
CA PRO A 98 -9.12 -8.24 -21.83
C PRO A 98 -7.95 -7.42 -21.30
N VAL A 99 -7.52 -7.75 -20.07
CA VAL A 99 -6.38 -7.07 -19.43
C VAL A 99 -5.29 -8.09 -19.04
N PRO A 100 -4.01 -7.68 -18.97
CA PRO A 100 -2.93 -8.54 -18.48
C PRO A 100 -3.20 -9.06 -17.05
N PRO A 101 -2.60 -10.20 -16.66
CA PRO A 101 -2.65 -10.67 -15.27
C PRO A 101 -2.06 -9.63 -14.32
N ASP A 102 -2.86 -9.19 -13.36
CA ASP A 102 -2.44 -8.29 -12.28
C ASP A 102 -3.60 -8.01 -11.30
N VAL A 103 -3.35 -7.17 -10.29
CA VAL A 103 -4.37 -6.60 -9.39
C VAL A 103 -4.73 -5.19 -9.87
N TYR A 104 -6.01 -4.98 -10.13
CA TYR A 104 -6.56 -3.74 -10.67
C TYR A 104 -7.50 -3.07 -9.66
N THR A 105 -7.59 -1.76 -9.74
CA THR A 105 -8.61 -0.99 -9.03
C THR A 105 -9.73 -0.54 -9.98
N TYR A 106 -10.96 -0.43 -9.46
CA TYR A 106 -12.10 0.13 -10.16
C TYR A 106 -13.11 0.74 -9.18
N ALA A 107 -13.95 1.64 -9.66
CA ALA A 107 -15.05 2.23 -8.91
C ALA A 107 -16.23 2.50 -9.84
N PHE A 108 -17.43 2.60 -9.27
CA PHE A 108 -18.62 3.06 -9.97
C PHE A 108 -18.84 4.55 -9.72
N ASN A 109 -19.35 5.26 -10.71
CA ASN A 109 -20.00 6.54 -10.51
C ASN A 109 -21.50 6.34 -10.83
N ILE A 110 -22.34 6.48 -9.83
CA ILE A 110 -23.80 6.31 -9.92
C ILE A 110 -24.43 7.69 -9.78
N ASP A 111 -25.02 8.21 -10.85
CA ASP A 111 -25.67 9.53 -10.88
C ASP A 111 -24.80 10.66 -10.26
N GLY A 112 -23.49 10.64 -10.56
CA GLY A 112 -22.51 11.60 -10.04
C GLY A 112 -21.87 11.23 -8.71
N VAL A 113 -22.27 10.13 -8.05
CA VAL A 113 -21.71 9.67 -6.77
C VAL A 113 -20.70 8.53 -6.99
N ASN A 114 -19.46 8.75 -6.58
CA ASN A 114 -18.44 7.71 -6.60
C ASN A 114 -18.66 6.70 -5.48
N THR A 115 -18.63 5.40 -5.82
CA THR A 115 -18.82 4.30 -4.87
C THR A 115 -18.02 3.06 -5.26
N THR A 116 -17.75 2.20 -4.29
CA THR A 116 -17.20 0.87 -4.53
C THR A 116 -18.27 -0.08 -5.07
N ASP A 117 -17.84 -1.22 -5.56
CA ASP A 117 -18.69 -2.34 -5.86
C ASP A 117 -19.26 -2.95 -4.56
N PRO A 118 -20.57 -2.90 -4.31
CA PRO A 118 -21.16 -3.39 -3.06
C PRO A 118 -21.10 -4.91 -2.92
N ARG A 119 -20.74 -5.64 -3.98
CA ARG A 119 -20.56 -7.09 -3.96
C ARG A 119 -19.11 -7.52 -3.79
N ASN A 120 -18.19 -6.57 -3.78
CA ASN A 120 -16.76 -6.84 -3.66
C ASN A 120 -16.22 -6.31 -2.31
N PRO A 121 -15.90 -7.20 -1.35
CA PRO A 121 -15.34 -6.79 -0.07
C PRO A 121 -13.88 -6.33 -0.14
N TRP A 122 -13.19 -6.60 -1.25
CA TRP A 122 -11.79 -6.22 -1.40
C TRP A 122 -11.67 -4.79 -1.90
N VAL A 123 -11.30 -3.89 -0.99
CA VAL A 123 -11.24 -2.47 -1.24
C VAL A 123 -9.83 -1.90 -1.00
N LYS A 124 -9.52 -0.84 -1.71
CA LYS A 124 -8.35 0.03 -1.49
C LYS A 124 -8.82 1.33 -0.85
N LEU A 125 -8.12 1.77 0.19
CA LEU A 125 -8.30 3.11 0.75
C LEU A 125 -7.64 4.14 -0.17
N VAL A 126 -8.40 5.15 -0.60
CA VAL A 126 -7.94 6.23 -1.47
C VAL A 126 -8.18 7.56 -0.78
N SER A 127 -7.12 8.32 -0.56
CA SER A 127 -7.16 9.52 0.26
C SER A 127 -8.07 10.66 -0.27
N ALA A 128 -8.20 10.76 -1.61
CA ALA A 128 -8.95 11.86 -2.24
C ALA A 128 -10.40 11.51 -2.56
N THR A 129 -10.68 10.23 -2.82
CA THR A 129 -12.00 9.76 -3.31
C THR A 129 -12.65 8.72 -2.40
N GLY A 130 -12.00 8.39 -1.27
CA GLY A 130 -12.51 7.43 -0.29
C GLY A 130 -12.06 6.00 -0.56
N LEU A 131 -12.82 5.21 -1.30
CA LEU A 131 -12.56 3.80 -1.54
C LEU A 131 -12.60 3.47 -3.02
N ALA A 132 -11.81 2.47 -3.42
CA ALA A 132 -11.92 1.79 -4.71
C ALA A 132 -12.00 0.29 -4.50
N SER A 133 -12.72 -0.42 -5.34
CA SER A 133 -12.74 -1.88 -5.35
C SER A 133 -11.49 -2.42 -6.02
N GLN A 134 -11.05 -3.62 -5.64
CA GLN A 134 -9.92 -4.30 -6.26
C GLN A 134 -10.37 -5.63 -6.87
N VAL A 135 -9.72 -6.04 -7.95
CA VAL A 135 -9.91 -7.33 -8.58
C VAL A 135 -8.57 -7.87 -9.06
N GLU A 136 -8.34 -9.16 -8.84
CA GLU A 136 -7.19 -9.87 -9.38
C GLU A 136 -7.59 -10.60 -10.66
N VAL A 137 -6.83 -10.36 -11.72
CA VAL A 137 -6.91 -11.12 -12.97
C VAL A 137 -5.75 -12.11 -12.96
N PRO A 138 -6.02 -13.42 -12.86
CA PRO A 138 -4.98 -14.42 -12.70
C PRO A 138 -4.12 -14.58 -13.96
N GLY A 139 -2.85 -14.98 -13.76
CA GLY A 139 -1.91 -15.34 -14.81
C GLY A 139 -1.87 -16.84 -15.09
N ASP A 140 -1.07 -17.21 -16.08
CA ASP A 140 -0.80 -18.60 -16.43
C ASP A 140 0.28 -19.21 -15.52
N GLY A 141 0.07 -19.22 -14.24
CA GLY A 141 1.02 -19.68 -13.22
C GLY A 141 1.23 -18.65 -12.11
N ALA A 142 1.93 -19.09 -11.06
CA ALA A 142 2.13 -18.27 -9.87
C ALA A 142 2.97 -17.04 -10.17
N GLN A 143 2.43 -15.88 -9.84
CA GLN A 143 3.10 -14.60 -10.00
C GLN A 143 4.02 -14.30 -8.79
N TYR A 144 4.93 -13.33 -8.94
CA TYR A 144 5.83 -12.92 -7.86
C TYR A 144 5.10 -12.26 -6.67
N TYR A 145 3.89 -11.77 -6.89
CA TYR A 145 3.01 -11.14 -5.90
C TYR A 145 1.90 -12.08 -5.36
N ASP A 146 1.85 -13.34 -5.81
CA ASP A 146 0.88 -14.32 -5.30
C ASP A 146 1.31 -14.87 -3.95
N THR A 147 0.34 -15.16 -3.10
CA THR A 147 0.59 -15.89 -1.86
C THR A 147 0.99 -17.32 -2.19
N LYS A 148 2.26 -17.66 -1.93
CA LYS A 148 2.84 -18.99 -2.16
C LYS A 148 2.93 -19.76 -0.83
N PRO A 149 3.05 -21.10 -0.85
CA PRO A 149 3.25 -21.91 0.35
C PRO A 149 4.70 -21.80 0.85
N VAL A 150 5.09 -20.62 1.31
CA VAL A 150 6.41 -20.29 1.86
C VAL A 150 6.25 -19.75 3.28
N PRO A 151 7.31 -19.70 4.10
CA PRO A 151 7.24 -19.00 5.38
C PRO A 151 6.82 -17.53 5.20
N HIS A 152 5.85 -17.07 5.99
CA HIS A 152 5.33 -15.71 5.94
C HIS A 152 5.81 -14.87 7.13
N GLY A 153 6.12 -13.62 6.87
CA GLY A 153 6.37 -12.61 7.88
C GLY A 153 5.08 -12.08 8.51
N LEU A 154 5.21 -11.13 9.42
CA LEU A 154 4.08 -10.50 10.09
C LEU A 154 3.96 -9.04 9.69
N VAL A 155 2.73 -8.60 9.43
CA VAL A 155 2.39 -7.17 9.30
C VAL A 155 1.77 -6.71 10.59
N GLN A 156 2.33 -5.65 11.18
CA GLN A 156 1.89 -5.06 12.44
C GLN A 156 1.60 -3.58 12.22
N ILE A 157 0.65 -3.03 12.94
CA ILE A 157 0.39 -1.59 12.98
C ILE A 157 1.06 -1.05 14.23
N MET A 158 2.08 -0.20 14.04
CA MET A 158 2.75 0.52 15.11
C MET A 158 2.19 1.92 15.21
N THR A 159 1.84 2.35 16.41
CA THR A 159 1.51 3.75 16.73
C THR A 159 2.70 4.43 17.39
N TYR A 160 2.87 5.73 17.12
CA TYR A 160 3.91 6.55 17.75
C TYR A 160 3.44 8.01 17.89
N GLU A 161 4.00 8.69 18.87
CA GLU A 161 3.74 10.12 19.06
C GLU A 161 4.68 10.93 18.17
N SER A 162 4.11 11.74 17.30
CA SER A 162 4.83 12.68 16.46
C SER A 162 4.83 14.06 17.10
N LYS A 163 5.99 14.49 17.56
CA LYS A 163 6.18 15.85 18.08
C LYS A 163 6.12 16.88 16.96
N ALA A 164 6.60 16.50 15.78
CA ALA A 164 6.61 17.37 14.61
C ALA A 164 5.20 17.72 14.12
N THR A 165 4.23 16.82 14.30
CA THR A 165 2.84 17.06 13.89
C THR A 165 1.88 17.29 15.05
N GLY A 166 2.32 17.07 16.30
CA GLY A 166 1.50 17.15 17.50
C GLY A 166 0.38 16.09 17.56
N ALA A 167 0.58 14.95 16.90
CA ALA A 167 -0.46 13.92 16.77
C ALA A 167 0.11 12.51 16.94
N THR A 168 -0.72 11.58 17.41
CA THR A 168 -0.43 10.14 17.30
C THR A 168 -0.51 9.70 15.85
N ARG A 169 0.53 9.08 15.37
CA ARG A 169 0.65 8.58 14.00
C ARG A 169 0.83 7.07 13.99
N GLN A 170 0.68 6.47 12.81
CA GLN A 170 0.87 5.03 12.64
C GLN A 170 1.74 4.69 11.43
N ALA A 171 2.30 3.50 11.48
CA ALA A 171 3.01 2.87 10.37
C ALA A 171 2.68 1.38 10.33
N TYR A 172 2.52 0.83 9.13
CA TYR A 172 2.52 -0.60 8.93
C TYR A 172 3.96 -1.10 8.92
N VAL A 173 4.25 -2.13 9.69
CA VAL A 173 5.60 -2.68 9.81
C VAL A 173 5.55 -4.16 9.48
N TYR A 174 6.25 -4.53 8.41
CA TYR A 174 6.46 -5.92 8.06
C TYR A 174 7.77 -6.41 8.70
N THR A 175 7.71 -7.55 9.39
CA THR A 175 8.87 -8.26 9.94
C THR A 175 9.04 -9.60 9.23
N PRO A 176 10.28 -10.02 8.87
CA PRO A 176 10.50 -11.25 8.10
C PRO A 176 10.14 -12.52 8.88
N PRO A 177 9.94 -13.68 8.21
CA PRO A 177 9.41 -14.92 8.82
C PRO A 177 10.10 -15.37 10.11
N ASP A 178 11.42 -15.25 10.21
CA ASP A 178 12.18 -15.71 11.38
C ASP A 178 12.42 -14.62 12.44
N TYR A 179 11.80 -13.48 12.29
CA TYR A 179 12.00 -12.35 13.19
C TYR A 179 11.84 -12.73 14.67
N ASN A 180 10.79 -13.44 15.04
CA ASN A 180 10.51 -13.81 16.44
C ASN A 180 11.36 -14.98 16.96
N ARG A 181 12.13 -15.65 16.08
CA ARG A 181 12.96 -16.80 16.44
C ARG A 181 14.42 -16.45 16.65
N THR A 182 14.83 -15.24 16.31
CA THR A 182 16.23 -14.79 16.39
C THR A 182 16.33 -13.48 17.16
N ASN A 183 17.53 -13.20 17.68
CA ASN A 183 17.87 -11.89 18.29
C ASN A 183 18.63 -10.99 17.29
N THR A 184 18.66 -11.35 16.03
CA THR A 184 19.36 -10.61 14.98
C THR A 184 18.77 -9.23 14.80
N LYS A 185 19.61 -8.22 14.63
CA LYS A 185 19.20 -6.90 14.15
C LYS A 185 19.13 -6.92 12.63
N TYR A 186 18.01 -6.49 12.09
CA TYR A 186 17.74 -6.49 10.66
C TYR A 186 18.04 -5.12 10.05
N PRO A 187 18.43 -5.05 8.78
CA PRO A 187 18.35 -3.81 8.02
C PRO A 187 16.89 -3.37 7.88
N VAL A 188 16.68 -2.08 7.69
CA VAL A 188 15.34 -1.48 7.61
C VAL A 188 15.15 -0.70 6.31
N PHE A 189 14.03 -0.96 5.67
CA PHE A 189 13.57 -0.23 4.48
C PHE A 189 12.30 0.53 4.80
N TYR A 190 12.35 1.85 4.68
CA TYR A 190 11.19 2.74 4.79
C TYR A 190 10.59 2.94 3.41
N LEU A 191 9.36 2.44 3.21
CA LEU A 191 8.68 2.36 1.91
C LEU A 191 7.44 3.26 1.89
N LEU A 192 7.50 4.35 1.13
CA LEU A 192 6.53 5.43 1.13
C LEU A 192 5.51 5.28 0.01
N HIS A 193 4.21 5.42 0.34
CA HIS A 193 3.11 5.41 -0.62
C HIS A 193 2.94 6.76 -1.35
N GLY A 194 2.13 6.78 -2.40
CA GLY A 194 1.84 7.97 -3.21
C GLY A 194 0.74 8.88 -2.66
N GLY A 195 0.52 9.98 -3.36
CA GLY A 195 -0.44 11.01 -2.95
C GLY A 195 -1.90 10.56 -2.92
N GLY A 196 -2.26 9.56 -3.72
CA GLY A 196 -3.60 8.97 -3.77
C GLY A 196 -3.81 7.80 -2.81
N ASP A 197 -2.80 7.43 -2.03
CA ASP A 197 -2.82 6.28 -1.14
C ASP A 197 -2.71 6.67 0.34
N LEU A 198 -2.82 5.69 1.20
CA LEU A 198 -2.62 5.76 2.65
C LEU A 198 -1.58 4.69 3.06
N ASP A 199 -1.21 4.68 4.34
CA ASP A 199 -0.23 3.76 4.91
C ASP A 199 -0.47 2.25 4.64
N PRO A 200 -1.71 1.69 4.55
CA PRO A 200 -1.90 0.30 4.16
C PRO A 200 -1.70 0.03 2.66
N GLY A 201 -1.52 1.05 1.82
CA GLY A 201 -1.48 0.92 0.35
C GLY A 201 -0.46 -0.10 -0.14
N TRP A 202 0.75 -0.09 0.42
CA TRP A 202 1.79 -1.06 0.07
C TRP A 202 1.46 -2.50 0.49
N VAL A 203 0.71 -2.70 1.58
CA VAL A 203 0.26 -4.03 2.01
C VAL A 203 -0.94 -4.49 1.20
N MET A 204 -1.98 -3.66 1.13
CA MET A 204 -3.27 -4.07 0.56
C MET A 204 -3.29 -4.11 -0.96
N THR A 205 -2.64 -3.14 -1.62
CA THR A 205 -2.60 -3.04 -3.08
C THR A 205 -1.23 -3.41 -3.63
N GLY A 206 -0.17 -2.94 -3.00
CA GLY A 206 1.21 -3.22 -3.40
C GLY A 206 1.67 -4.64 -3.12
N ARG A 207 0.99 -5.37 -2.21
CA ARG A 207 1.34 -6.73 -1.78
C ARG A 207 2.80 -6.86 -1.32
N ALA A 208 3.35 -5.79 -0.73
CA ALA A 208 4.76 -5.73 -0.37
C ALA A 208 5.19 -6.86 0.56
N ASN A 209 4.37 -7.22 1.56
CA ASN A 209 4.64 -8.32 2.47
C ASN A 209 4.74 -9.66 1.74
N ILE A 210 3.85 -9.94 0.77
CA ILE A 210 3.84 -11.18 -0.01
C ILE A 210 5.05 -11.23 -0.95
N ILE A 211 5.35 -10.12 -1.63
CA ILE A 211 6.54 -10.01 -2.49
C ILE A 211 7.83 -10.27 -1.69
N MET A 212 7.92 -9.69 -0.48
CA MET A 212 9.10 -9.90 0.38
C MET A 212 9.20 -11.35 0.88
N ASP A 213 8.08 -11.99 1.29
CA ASP A 213 8.04 -13.40 1.67
C ASP A 213 8.58 -14.30 0.55
N ASN A 214 8.09 -14.10 -0.67
CA ASN A 214 8.52 -14.85 -1.85
C ASN A 214 10.02 -14.64 -2.14
N LEU A 215 10.49 -13.38 -2.09
CA LEU A 215 11.90 -13.06 -2.32
C LEU A 215 12.82 -13.67 -1.27
N PHE A 216 12.41 -13.71 -0.01
CA PHE A 216 13.21 -14.31 1.05
C PHE A 216 13.25 -15.83 0.93
N ALA A 217 12.12 -16.47 0.62
CA ALA A 217 12.07 -17.91 0.38
C ALA A 217 12.93 -18.33 -0.81
N GLU A 218 12.95 -17.51 -1.87
CA GLU A 218 13.78 -17.70 -3.06
C GLU A 218 15.26 -17.27 -2.86
N LYS A 219 15.61 -16.74 -1.67
CA LYS A 219 16.95 -16.19 -1.33
C LYS A 219 17.43 -15.11 -2.29
N LYS A 220 16.50 -14.38 -2.90
CA LYS A 220 16.78 -13.30 -3.84
C LYS A 220 17.00 -11.95 -3.15
N ALA A 221 16.43 -11.75 -1.96
CA ALA A 221 16.62 -10.55 -1.17
C ALA A 221 17.16 -10.88 0.23
N VAL A 222 17.85 -9.92 0.83
CA VAL A 222 18.31 -10.00 2.22
C VAL A 222 17.10 -9.77 3.14
N PRO A 223 16.88 -10.64 4.15
CA PRO A 223 15.81 -10.42 5.11
C PRO A 223 15.92 -9.05 5.78
N MET A 224 14.84 -8.28 5.74
CA MET A 224 14.77 -6.90 6.23
C MET A 224 13.41 -6.61 6.85
N ILE A 225 13.36 -5.59 7.69
CA ILE A 225 12.11 -5.00 8.16
C ILE A 225 11.68 -3.93 7.16
N VAL A 226 10.39 -3.92 6.78
CA VAL A 226 9.83 -2.87 5.91
C VAL A 226 8.85 -2.04 6.71
N VAL A 227 9.09 -0.73 6.79
CA VAL A 227 8.25 0.25 7.50
C VAL A 227 7.51 1.09 6.48
N MET A 228 6.20 1.08 6.52
CA MET A 228 5.29 1.76 5.59
C MET A 228 4.46 2.79 6.37
N PRO A 229 4.99 4.01 6.57
CA PRO A 229 4.31 5.06 7.31
C PRO A 229 3.31 5.82 6.41
N LEU A 230 2.42 6.58 7.04
CA LEU A 230 1.65 7.60 6.34
C LEU A 230 2.59 8.71 5.82
N ALA A 231 2.85 8.72 4.52
CA ALA A 231 3.83 9.60 3.87
C ALA A 231 3.27 11.02 3.60
N ARG A 232 2.60 11.63 4.58
CA ARG A 232 2.06 12.99 4.50
C ARG A 232 2.41 13.79 5.74
N GLY A 233 2.84 15.03 5.54
CA GLY A 233 2.94 16.00 6.62
C GLY A 233 1.55 16.54 6.96
N GLY A 234 1.14 16.38 8.22
CA GLY A 234 -0.12 16.88 8.76
C GLY A 234 -1.29 15.89 8.72
N GLY A 235 -1.94 15.73 9.86
CA GLY A 235 -3.13 14.92 10.06
C GLY A 235 -2.82 13.49 10.52
N SER A 236 -3.45 13.11 11.64
CA SER A 236 -3.55 11.71 12.07
C SER A 236 -4.71 11.07 11.32
N LEU A 237 -4.47 9.94 10.67
CA LEU A 237 -5.53 8.97 10.40
C LEU A 237 -5.52 7.97 11.55
N GLY A 238 -6.04 8.39 12.70
CA GLY A 238 -6.41 7.44 13.74
C GLY A 238 -7.54 6.57 13.19
N ILE A 239 -7.27 5.31 12.88
CA ILE A 239 -8.32 4.30 12.81
C ILE A 239 -8.65 3.93 14.26
N GLY A 240 -9.42 4.77 14.90
CA GLY A 240 -9.97 4.53 16.23
C GLY A 240 -11.42 5.01 16.25
N PRO A 241 -12.28 4.51 17.15
CA PRO A 241 -13.69 4.88 17.19
C PRO A 241 -13.97 6.37 17.48
N ALA A 242 -12.94 7.19 17.58
CA ALA A 242 -13.06 8.63 17.86
C ALA A 242 -12.38 9.55 16.83
N GLY A 243 -11.88 9.06 15.68
CA GLY A 243 -10.99 9.98 15.00
C GLY A 243 -10.85 9.91 13.50
N MET A 244 -11.89 10.20 12.75
CA MET A 244 -11.69 10.93 11.50
C MET A 244 -11.53 12.41 11.88
N SER A 245 -10.30 12.83 12.18
CA SER A 245 -10.01 14.25 12.39
C SER A 245 -10.31 15.05 11.12
N PRO A 246 -10.97 16.22 11.22
CA PRO A 246 -11.37 17.06 10.09
C PRO A 246 -10.23 17.61 9.23
N GLY A 247 -8.97 17.32 9.56
CA GLY A 247 -7.79 17.80 8.84
C GLY A 247 -7.54 17.20 7.44
N ILE A 248 -8.27 16.15 7.03
CA ILE A 248 -8.08 15.55 5.70
C ILE A 248 -8.67 16.43 4.58
N ALA A 249 -9.64 17.28 4.89
CA ALA A 249 -10.31 18.13 3.91
C ALA A 249 -9.50 19.34 3.45
N ALA A 250 -8.43 19.72 4.16
CA ALA A 250 -7.74 21.00 3.91
C ALA A 250 -6.48 20.92 3.03
N ALA A 251 -6.03 19.73 2.60
CA ALA A 251 -4.80 19.58 1.82
C ALA A 251 -5.01 19.12 0.36
N GLY A 252 -6.22 19.17 -0.14
CA GLY A 252 -6.54 18.82 -1.53
C GLY A 252 -6.47 20.05 -2.43
N ASN A 253 -5.32 20.39 -3.00
CA ASN A 253 -5.28 21.10 -4.27
C ASN A 253 -5.80 20.15 -5.36
N VAL A 254 -7.11 20.00 -5.45
CA VAL A 254 -7.76 19.45 -6.62
C VAL A 254 -7.80 20.58 -7.64
N ALA A 255 -7.06 20.41 -8.74
CA ALA A 255 -7.27 21.27 -9.91
C ALA A 255 -8.76 21.22 -10.26
N PRO A 256 -9.43 22.38 -10.47
CA PRO A 256 -10.84 22.41 -10.81
C PRO A 256 -11.04 21.77 -12.18
N GLY A 257 -11.79 20.66 -12.20
CA GLY A 257 -12.34 20.13 -13.45
C GLY A 257 -13.23 21.20 -14.11
N PRO A 258 -13.31 21.23 -15.45
CA PRO A 258 -14.11 22.20 -16.16
C PRO A 258 -15.59 21.97 -15.88
N GLY A 259 -16.27 22.92 -15.24
CA GLY A 259 -17.70 23.02 -15.21
C GLY A 259 -18.38 22.98 -13.85
N ARG A 260 -18.25 24.06 -13.05
CA ARG A 260 -19.33 24.52 -12.18
C ARG A 260 -19.39 26.03 -12.26
N GLY A 261 -20.53 26.53 -12.73
CA GLY A 261 -20.86 27.95 -12.82
C GLY A 261 -20.72 28.62 -11.44
N ALA A 262 -20.04 29.76 -11.44
CA ALA A 262 -19.87 30.61 -10.27
C ALA A 262 -21.21 31.18 -9.84
N ALA A 263 -21.59 30.99 -8.57
CA ALA A 263 -22.62 31.82 -7.93
C ALA A 263 -22.00 33.19 -7.59
N PRO A 264 -22.70 34.32 -7.84
CA PRO A 264 -22.17 35.63 -7.55
C PRO A 264 -22.38 35.99 -6.07
N GLY A 265 -21.32 36.46 -5.41
CA GLY A 265 -21.40 37.28 -4.20
C GLY A 265 -20.88 36.66 -2.93
N GLY A 266 -19.63 36.99 -2.61
CA GLY A 266 -19.05 36.82 -1.29
C GLY A 266 -17.52 36.94 -1.35
N THR A 267 -16.97 38.11 -1.05
CA THR A 267 -15.55 38.31 -0.79
C THR A 267 -15.21 37.71 0.55
N ALA A 268 -15.10 36.36 0.62
CA ALA A 268 -14.43 35.71 1.71
C ALA A 268 -12.92 35.89 1.49
N GLY A 269 -12.26 36.62 2.38
CA GLY A 269 -10.79 36.73 2.39
C GLY A 269 -10.15 35.36 2.33
N ALA A 270 -9.08 35.24 1.55
CA ALA A 270 -8.30 34.01 1.48
C ALA A 270 -7.95 33.58 2.91
N PRO A 271 -8.10 32.28 3.25
CA PRO A 271 -7.67 31.79 4.55
C PRO A 271 -6.19 32.13 4.74
N PRO A 272 -5.75 32.51 5.96
CA PRO A 272 -4.35 32.81 6.21
C PRO A 272 -3.49 31.61 5.78
N ALA A 273 -2.36 31.89 5.13
CA ALA A 273 -1.41 30.86 4.74
C ALA A 273 -1.04 30.01 5.98
N PRO A 274 -0.95 28.69 5.84
CA PRO A 274 -0.61 27.82 6.97
C PRO A 274 0.73 28.28 7.58
N THR A 275 0.73 28.58 8.87
CA THR A 275 1.90 29.07 9.64
C THR A 275 2.91 27.96 9.97
N GLY A 276 2.68 26.72 9.50
CA GLY A 276 3.56 25.56 9.72
C GLY A 276 4.54 25.31 8.58
N PRO A 277 5.52 24.41 8.79
CA PRO A 277 6.44 24.00 7.75
C PRO A 277 5.71 23.38 6.55
N ALA A 278 6.28 23.55 5.34
CA ALA A 278 5.72 22.94 4.14
C ALA A 278 5.53 21.41 4.34
N PRO A 279 4.51 20.78 3.74
CA PRO A 279 4.15 19.36 4.01
C PRO A 279 5.29 18.37 3.90
N LEU A 280 6.20 18.53 2.93
CA LEU A 280 7.39 17.67 2.80
C LEU A 280 8.40 17.88 3.92
N GLN A 281 8.55 19.12 4.40
CA GLN A 281 9.45 19.41 5.55
C GLN A 281 8.86 18.87 6.84
N ALA A 282 7.55 19.03 7.07
CA ALA A 282 6.86 18.47 8.23
C ALA A 282 6.97 16.94 8.25
N PHE A 283 6.80 16.29 7.11
CA PHE A 283 7.03 14.85 6.99
C PHE A 283 8.48 14.46 7.31
N ALA A 284 9.47 15.17 6.77
CA ALA A 284 10.87 14.86 7.02
C ALA A 284 11.24 15.04 8.51
N GLN A 285 10.68 16.06 9.17
CA GLN A 285 10.87 16.28 10.62
C GLN A 285 10.26 15.14 11.45
N ASP A 286 9.02 14.77 11.18
CA ASP A 286 8.35 13.61 11.80
C ASP A 286 9.12 12.32 11.55
N PHE A 287 9.48 12.07 10.28
CA PHE A 287 10.17 10.84 9.89
C PHE A 287 11.50 10.67 10.63
N ILE A 288 12.33 11.72 10.64
CA ILE A 288 13.68 11.66 11.21
C ILE A 288 13.65 11.78 12.73
N GLY A 289 12.81 12.68 13.26
CA GLY A 289 12.76 13.02 14.68
C GLY A 289 11.91 12.08 15.54
N ASP A 290 10.88 11.49 14.95
CA ASP A 290 9.89 10.73 15.71
C ASP A 290 9.76 9.28 15.22
N LEU A 291 9.54 9.04 13.92
CA LEU A 291 9.31 7.69 13.40
C LEU A 291 10.55 6.80 13.49
N VAL A 292 11.71 7.26 12.99
CA VAL A 292 12.94 6.45 12.98
C VAL A 292 13.33 6.03 14.40
N PRO A 293 13.37 6.94 15.41
CA PRO A 293 13.62 6.57 16.79
C PRO A 293 12.57 5.59 17.38
N ALA A 294 11.29 5.77 17.04
CA ALA A 294 10.23 4.87 17.49
C ALA A 294 10.41 3.46 16.94
N VAL A 295 10.77 3.32 15.66
CA VAL A 295 11.07 2.04 15.01
C VAL A 295 12.29 1.38 15.67
N GLU A 296 13.37 2.13 15.89
CA GLU A 296 14.60 1.62 16.51
C GLU A 296 14.38 1.17 17.97
N LYS A 297 13.46 1.81 18.68
CA LYS A 297 13.07 1.42 20.05
C LYS A 297 12.20 0.16 20.07
N THR A 298 11.32 -0.01 19.07
CA THR A 298 10.28 -1.06 19.07
C THR A 298 10.75 -2.35 18.41
N PHE A 299 11.56 -2.24 17.36
CA PHE A 299 11.98 -3.36 16.53
C PHE A 299 13.50 -3.56 16.57
N ARG A 300 13.93 -4.80 16.36
CA ARG A 300 15.34 -5.14 16.23
C ARG A 300 15.88 -4.71 14.86
N VAL A 301 16.04 -3.41 14.67
CA VAL A 301 16.66 -2.82 13.48
C VAL A 301 18.08 -2.39 13.76
N SER A 302 18.90 -2.39 12.73
CA SER A 302 20.23 -1.76 12.77
C SER A 302 20.07 -0.25 12.66
N SER A 303 20.77 0.51 13.49
CA SER A 303 20.80 1.98 13.42
C SER A 303 21.85 2.53 12.45
N ARG A 304 22.66 1.65 11.84
CA ARG A 304 23.71 2.06 10.92
C ARG A 304 23.13 2.57 9.60
N PRO A 305 23.66 3.65 9.01
CA PRO A 305 23.23 4.11 7.69
C PRO A 305 23.36 3.04 6.58
N GLU A 306 24.36 2.15 6.69
CA GLU A 306 24.60 1.06 5.74
C GLU A 306 23.49 0.03 5.70
N ASP A 307 22.65 0.00 6.73
CA ASP A 307 21.53 -0.91 6.89
C ASP A 307 20.19 -0.18 6.82
N ARG A 308 20.17 1.07 6.33
CA ARG A 308 18.94 1.85 6.21
C ARG A 308 18.70 2.31 4.77
N ALA A 309 17.51 1.95 4.27
CA ALA A 309 16.99 2.35 2.97
C ALA A 309 15.73 3.22 3.13
N ILE A 310 15.53 4.13 2.20
CA ILE A 310 14.29 4.88 2.04
C ILE A 310 13.89 4.87 0.57
N GLY A 311 12.59 4.73 0.30
CA GLY A 311 12.09 4.80 -1.06
C GLY A 311 10.60 5.00 -1.10
N GLY A 312 10.11 5.46 -2.25
CA GLY A 312 8.69 5.69 -2.41
C GLY A 312 8.28 5.97 -3.84
N LEU A 313 6.96 5.97 -4.04
CA LEU A 313 6.35 6.23 -5.33
C LEU A 313 5.63 7.60 -5.33
N SER A 314 5.65 8.31 -6.47
CA SER A 314 4.90 9.55 -6.66
C SER A 314 5.19 10.58 -5.54
N ALA A 315 4.20 11.02 -4.78
CA ALA A 315 4.38 11.91 -3.64
C ALA A 315 5.33 11.32 -2.57
N GLY A 316 5.30 9.99 -2.35
CA GLY A 316 6.27 9.30 -1.50
C GLY A 316 7.68 9.32 -2.08
N GLY A 317 7.83 9.31 -3.40
CA GLY A 317 9.10 9.53 -4.08
C GLY A 317 9.63 10.96 -3.86
N ALA A 318 8.78 11.97 -3.96
CA ALA A 318 9.14 13.36 -3.63
C ALA A 318 9.54 13.51 -2.15
N ALA A 319 8.81 12.86 -1.24
CA ALA A 319 9.16 12.82 0.19
C ALA A 319 10.50 12.11 0.42
N THR A 320 10.79 11.05 -0.34
CA THR A 320 12.09 10.36 -0.32
C THR A 320 13.22 11.29 -0.72
N ILE A 321 13.07 12.02 -1.84
CA ILE A 321 14.04 13.01 -2.30
C ILE A 321 14.29 14.04 -1.19
N ASN A 322 13.22 14.68 -0.70
CA ASN A 322 13.33 15.71 0.32
C ASN A 322 14.03 15.20 1.60
N THR A 323 13.67 14.02 2.09
CA THR A 323 14.20 13.46 3.32
C THR A 323 15.65 12.99 3.16
N ALA A 324 15.93 12.18 2.13
CA ALA A 324 17.24 11.58 1.95
C ALA A 324 18.29 12.59 1.49
N PHE A 325 17.93 13.55 0.64
CA PHE A 325 18.88 14.55 0.16
C PHE A 325 19.16 15.62 1.22
N SER A 326 18.20 15.90 2.12
CA SER A 326 18.44 16.77 3.27
C SER A 326 19.31 16.11 4.35
N ARG A 327 19.23 14.77 4.49
CA ARG A 327 19.96 13.98 5.49
C ARG A 327 20.63 12.75 4.87
N PRO A 328 21.60 12.96 3.96
CA PRO A 328 22.29 11.86 3.29
C PRO A 328 23.17 11.03 4.25
N ASP A 329 23.44 11.53 5.43
CA ASP A 329 24.13 10.82 6.50
C ASP A 329 23.33 9.61 7.03
N LEU A 330 21.99 9.60 6.88
CA LEU A 330 21.13 8.57 7.46
C LEU A 330 20.92 7.35 6.57
N PHE A 331 21.14 7.43 5.28
CA PHE A 331 20.79 6.39 4.32
C PHE A 331 21.96 6.00 3.42
N ARG A 332 21.94 4.77 2.90
CA ARG A 332 22.87 4.33 1.83
C ARG A 332 22.11 3.77 0.62
N TYR A 333 20.79 3.66 0.70
CA TYR A 333 19.93 3.18 -0.38
C TYR A 333 18.76 4.14 -0.53
N ILE A 334 18.58 4.66 -1.74
CA ILE A 334 17.54 5.63 -2.08
C ILE A 334 16.79 5.11 -3.31
N ILE A 335 15.48 4.94 -3.21
CA ILE A 335 14.63 4.39 -4.26
C ILE A 335 13.55 5.42 -4.62
N ILE A 336 13.49 5.84 -5.87
CA ILE A 336 12.56 6.88 -6.34
C ILE A 336 11.78 6.32 -7.52
N MET A 337 10.48 6.16 -7.34
CA MET A 337 9.58 5.68 -8.38
C MET A 337 8.60 6.78 -8.78
N SER A 338 8.49 7.03 -10.09
CA SER A 338 7.49 7.96 -10.63
C SER A 338 7.50 9.33 -9.93
N ALA A 339 8.68 9.91 -9.71
CA ALA A 339 8.84 11.18 -9.02
C ALA A 339 10.11 11.90 -9.49
N GLY A 340 10.06 13.22 -9.41
CA GLY A 340 11.20 14.13 -9.62
C GLY A 340 11.33 15.11 -8.47
N GLY A 341 12.35 15.95 -8.54
CA GLY A 341 12.50 17.08 -7.64
C GLY A 341 11.40 18.14 -7.85
N PRO A 342 11.28 19.12 -6.93
CA PRO A 342 10.36 20.23 -7.10
C PRO A 342 10.64 20.98 -8.42
N GLN A 343 9.55 21.24 -9.16
CA GLN A 343 9.67 21.94 -10.43
C GLN A 343 10.13 23.39 -10.21
N ASN A 344 10.92 23.91 -11.14
CA ASN A 344 11.42 25.27 -11.14
C ASN A 344 12.35 25.63 -9.96
N GLN A 345 12.93 24.64 -9.30
CA GLN A 345 13.92 24.85 -8.23
C GLN A 345 15.19 24.07 -8.55
N ASN A 346 16.34 24.69 -8.27
CA ASN A 346 17.63 24.03 -8.40
C ASN A 346 17.83 23.05 -7.25
N LEU A 347 17.92 21.76 -7.54
CA LEU A 347 18.12 20.72 -6.53
C LEU A 347 19.47 20.85 -5.81
N GLU A 348 20.48 21.34 -6.49
CA GLU A 348 21.82 21.54 -5.93
C GLU A 348 21.80 22.61 -4.83
N ASP A 349 21.02 23.67 -5.02
CA ASP A 349 20.83 24.73 -4.03
C ASP A 349 19.91 24.29 -2.87
N LEU A 350 18.90 23.48 -3.17
CA LEU A 350 17.98 22.95 -2.15
C LEU A 350 18.65 21.92 -1.24
N TYR A 351 19.53 21.09 -1.79
CA TYR A 351 20.15 19.98 -1.07
C TYR A 351 21.69 20.03 -1.11
N PRO A 352 22.31 21.12 -0.61
CA PRO A 352 23.76 21.29 -0.67
C PRO A 352 24.53 20.21 0.10
N LYS A 353 23.90 19.55 1.09
CA LYS A 353 24.51 18.41 1.80
C LYS A 353 24.65 17.18 0.94
N PHE A 354 23.75 16.98 -0.04
CA PHE A 354 23.79 15.85 -0.94
C PHE A 354 24.68 16.11 -2.16
N PHE A 355 24.56 17.28 -2.76
CA PHE A 355 25.27 17.67 -3.99
C PHE A 355 26.59 18.41 -3.75
N GLY A 356 26.74 19.09 -2.62
CA GLY A 356 27.93 19.90 -2.31
C GLY A 356 29.12 19.07 -1.79
N GLY A 357 30.26 19.78 -1.56
CA GLY A 357 31.45 19.17 -0.96
C GLY A 357 32.14 18.10 -1.82
N GLY A 358 32.05 18.19 -3.15
CA GLY A 358 32.56 17.19 -4.09
C GLY A 358 31.73 15.92 -4.10
N ALA A 359 30.44 16.05 -3.79
CA ALA A 359 29.45 14.95 -3.68
C ALA A 359 29.88 13.85 -2.69
N ALA A 360 30.60 14.21 -1.61
CA ALA A 360 31.12 13.23 -0.64
C ALA A 360 30.02 12.36 -0.03
N ALA A 361 28.87 12.96 0.27
CA ALA A 361 27.73 12.21 0.80
C ALA A 361 27.12 11.28 -0.26
N ALA A 362 26.97 11.74 -1.50
CA ALA A 362 26.46 10.94 -2.59
C ALA A 362 27.39 9.76 -2.96
N LYS A 363 28.72 9.95 -2.83
CA LYS A 363 29.70 8.85 -3.02
C LYS A 363 29.57 7.72 -2.01
N GLN A 364 28.95 7.97 -0.86
CA GLN A 364 28.68 6.94 0.14
C GLN A 364 27.43 6.13 -0.16
N MET A 365 26.57 6.55 -1.12
CA MET A 365 25.39 5.80 -1.50
C MET A 365 25.78 4.47 -2.14
N LYS A 366 25.18 3.38 -1.67
CA LYS A 366 25.33 2.06 -2.24
C LYS A 366 24.38 1.84 -3.40
N LEU A 367 23.20 2.46 -3.34
CA LEU A 367 22.20 2.42 -4.39
C LEU A 367 21.40 3.72 -4.42
N VAL A 368 21.35 4.35 -5.58
CA VAL A 368 20.35 5.35 -5.94
C VAL A 368 19.64 4.78 -7.18
N TRP A 369 18.37 4.42 -7.04
CA TRP A 369 17.60 3.75 -8.06
C TRP A 369 16.35 4.55 -8.42
N LEU A 370 16.20 4.86 -9.71
CA LEU A 370 15.09 5.62 -10.24
C LEU A 370 14.32 4.79 -11.27
N ALA A 371 13.00 4.90 -11.27
CA ALA A 371 12.18 4.35 -12.36
C ALA A 371 10.88 5.15 -12.56
N ALA A 372 10.39 5.11 -13.80
CA ALA A 372 9.07 5.62 -14.18
C ALA A 372 8.53 4.82 -15.38
N GLY A 373 7.23 4.87 -15.59
CA GLY A 373 6.59 4.30 -16.79
C GLY A 373 6.82 5.20 -18.02
N ASP A 374 6.74 4.59 -19.20
CA ASP A 374 6.83 5.32 -20.47
C ASP A 374 5.60 6.19 -20.77
N GLU A 375 4.45 5.82 -20.20
CA GLU A 375 3.20 6.59 -20.22
C GLU A 375 2.89 7.27 -18.88
N ASP A 376 3.85 7.33 -17.95
CA ASP A 376 3.70 7.95 -16.64
C ASP A 376 3.89 9.47 -16.75
N PHE A 377 2.94 10.26 -16.25
CA PHE A 377 3.05 11.73 -16.25
C PHE A 377 4.26 12.23 -15.46
N ALA A 378 4.78 11.45 -14.51
CA ALA A 378 5.96 11.79 -13.72
C ALA A 378 7.28 11.51 -14.44
N LEU A 379 7.27 10.86 -15.62
CA LEU A 379 8.48 10.48 -16.36
C LEU A 379 9.40 11.66 -16.62
N THR A 380 8.87 12.80 -17.05
CA THR A 380 9.65 14.02 -17.31
C THR A 380 10.41 14.48 -16.06
N GLY A 381 9.73 14.49 -14.90
CA GLY A 381 10.37 14.86 -13.64
C GLY A 381 11.43 13.86 -13.18
N THR A 382 11.19 12.56 -13.41
CA THR A 382 12.17 11.52 -13.09
C THR A 382 13.40 11.59 -14.00
N LYS A 383 13.24 11.88 -15.29
CA LYS A 383 14.35 12.13 -16.23
C LYS A 383 15.15 13.37 -15.84
N ALA A 384 14.49 14.46 -15.47
CA ALA A 384 15.19 15.66 -15.00
C ALA A 384 16.05 15.38 -13.75
N LEU A 385 15.57 14.53 -12.84
CA LEU A 385 16.37 14.10 -11.69
C LEU A 385 17.56 13.24 -12.12
N ASP A 386 17.40 12.30 -13.05
CA ASP A 386 18.46 11.49 -13.65
C ASP A 386 19.57 12.38 -14.25
N GLU A 387 19.17 13.40 -15.01
CA GLU A 387 20.11 14.36 -15.60
C GLU A 387 20.91 15.13 -14.53
N VAL A 388 20.25 15.60 -13.46
CA VAL A 388 20.93 16.29 -12.34
C VAL A 388 21.90 15.37 -11.61
N LEU A 389 21.52 14.11 -11.35
CA LEU A 389 22.41 13.14 -10.72
C LEU A 389 23.61 12.81 -11.62
N THR A 390 23.39 12.64 -12.92
CA THR A 390 24.44 12.42 -13.93
C THR A 390 25.41 13.60 -13.97
N LYS A 391 24.91 14.83 -14.10
CA LYS A 391 25.70 16.07 -14.10
C LYS A 391 26.63 16.18 -12.90
N ASN A 392 26.14 15.73 -11.73
CA ASN A 392 26.91 15.78 -10.48
C ASN A 392 27.79 14.53 -10.24
N GLY A 393 27.90 13.62 -11.21
CA GLY A 393 28.70 12.40 -11.09
C GLY A 393 28.25 11.45 -10.00
N ILE A 394 26.95 11.48 -9.63
CA ILE A 394 26.36 10.61 -8.63
C ILE A 394 26.01 9.28 -9.29
N LYS A 395 26.60 8.19 -8.78
CA LYS A 395 26.31 6.86 -9.29
C LYS A 395 24.85 6.50 -8.98
N HIS A 396 24.08 6.23 -10.01
CA HIS A 396 22.68 5.83 -9.90
C HIS A 396 22.29 4.94 -11.07
N SER A 397 21.07 4.41 -11.03
CA SER A 397 20.44 3.73 -12.15
C SER A 397 19.08 4.37 -12.43
N PHE A 398 18.77 4.56 -13.69
CA PHE A 398 17.46 5.01 -14.14
C PHE A 398 16.87 3.99 -15.12
N LYS A 399 15.59 3.67 -14.94
CA LYS A 399 14.86 2.72 -15.76
C LYS A 399 13.52 3.29 -16.20
N THR A 400 13.26 3.23 -17.50
CA THR A 400 11.92 3.42 -18.05
C THR A 400 11.33 2.05 -18.36
N THR A 401 10.11 1.78 -17.88
CA THR A 401 9.38 0.54 -18.12
C THR A 401 8.03 0.85 -18.75
N GLN A 402 7.45 -0.12 -19.48
CA GLN A 402 6.11 0.06 -20.02
C GLN A 402 5.11 0.22 -18.88
N GLY A 403 4.24 1.22 -18.95
CA GLY A 403 3.15 1.43 -18.00
C GLY A 403 2.92 2.89 -17.63
N ARG A 404 1.86 3.06 -16.85
CA ARG A 404 1.33 4.36 -16.39
C ARG A 404 1.61 4.58 -14.92
N HIS A 405 1.11 5.69 -14.38
CA HIS A 405 1.21 6.05 -12.96
C HIS A 405 0.27 5.19 -12.09
N GLU A 406 0.57 3.91 -11.92
CA GLU A 406 -0.32 2.91 -11.32
C GLU A 406 0.42 1.77 -10.62
N TRP A 407 -0.29 0.98 -9.80
CA TRP A 407 0.29 -0.11 -9.02
C TRP A 407 0.91 -1.22 -9.85
N ARG A 408 0.42 -1.46 -11.07
CA ARG A 408 1.01 -2.41 -12.03
C ARG A 408 2.43 -2.05 -12.43
N LEU A 409 2.80 -0.77 -12.31
CA LEU A 409 4.16 -0.30 -12.51
C LEU A 409 5.02 -0.49 -11.26
N TRP A 410 4.48 -0.19 -10.08
CA TRP A 410 5.27 -0.11 -8.84
C TRP A 410 5.50 -1.45 -8.16
N ARG A 411 4.59 -2.43 -8.30
CA ARG A 411 4.80 -3.80 -7.80
C ARG A 411 6.03 -4.49 -8.41
N PRO A 412 6.17 -4.56 -9.75
CA PRO A 412 7.38 -5.13 -10.36
C PRO A 412 8.64 -4.34 -10.01
N HIS A 413 8.57 -3.03 -9.85
CA HIS A 413 9.70 -2.23 -9.38
C HIS A 413 10.13 -2.65 -7.97
N LEU A 414 9.18 -2.83 -7.02
CA LEU A 414 9.49 -3.34 -5.69
C LEU A 414 10.17 -4.70 -5.75
N TYR A 415 9.63 -5.63 -6.54
CA TYR A 415 10.23 -6.95 -6.72
C TYR A 415 11.67 -6.86 -7.26
N GLU A 416 11.95 -5.93 -8.16
CA GLU A 416 13.27 -5.74 -8.75
C GLU A 416 14.27 -5.13 -7.75
N PHE A 417 13.97 -3.94 -7.23
CA PHE A 417 14.94 -3.23 -6.39
C PHE A 417 15.14 -3.85 -5.02
N ALA A 418 14.15 -4.54 -4.45
CA ALA A 418 14.30 -5.22 -3.16
C ALA A 418 15.43 -6.26 -3.19
N GLN A 419 15.69 -6.84 -4.35
CA GLN A 419 16.80 -7.76 -4.57
C GLN A 419 18.17 -7.09 -4.55
N LEU A 420 18.23 -5.77 -4.67
CA LEU A 420 19.47 -4.98 -4.68
C LEU A 420 19.83 -4.41 -3.30
N LEU A 421 18.85 -4.37 -2.39
CA LEU A 421 19.04 -3.78 -1.07
C LEU A 421 19.91 -4.67 -0.18
N PHE A 422 20.82 -4.05 0.57
CA PHE A 422 21.58 -4.64 1.67
C PHE A 422 22.48 -5.83 1.34
N LYS A 423 22.83 -6.08 0.10
CA LYS A 423 23.66 -7.25 -0.31
C LYS A 423 25.01 -7.32 0.41
N ASP A 424 25.57 -6.18 0.80
CA ASP A 424 26.85 -6.10 1.53
C ASP A 424 26.66 -5.97 3.05
N SER A 425 25.43 -6.10 3.56
CA SER A 425 25.14 -5.97 4.98
C SER A 425 25.58 -7.24 5.73
N LYS A 426 26.48 -7.10 6.67
CA LYS A 426 27.01 -8.21 7.49
C LYS A 426 26.01 -8.69 8.58
N GLY A 427 24.73 -8.27 8.54
CA GLY A 427 23.81 -8.38 9.66
C GLY A 427 22.64 -9.36 9.56
N ALA A 428 22.35 -9.95 8.43
CA ALA A 428 21.19 -10.83 8.29
C ALA A 428 21.57 -12.16 7.62
N GLY A 429 21.77 -13.18 8.44
CA GLY A 429 21.56 -14.56 7.98
C GLY A 429 22.64 -15.24 7.17
N THR A 430 23.92 -14.98 7.43
CA THR A 430 24.98 -15.92 7.04
C THR A 430 25.46 -16.68 8.28
N LYS A 431 24.78 -17.77 8.60
CA LYS A 431 25.32 -18.96 9.25
C LYS A 431 24.79 -20.18 8.51
#